data_37c2260741db31abfae60a4fc6dc0a86
#
_entry.id   37c2260741db31abfae60a4fc6dc0a86
#
_cell.length_a   1.000
_cell.length_b   1.000
_cell.length_c   1.000
_cell.angle_alpha   90.00
_cell.angle_beta   90.00
_cell.angle_gamma   90.00
#
_symmetry.space_group_name_H-M   'P 1'
#
loop_
_entity.id
_entity.type
_entity.pdbx_description
1 polymer ?
#
loop_
_entity_poly.entity_id
_entity_poly.type
_entity_poly.pdbx_seq_one_letter_code
_entity_poly.pdbx_strand_id
1 'polypeptide(L)'
;GNLINPILAEGQVHGGVAQGIGQALTEHVIFDDDGQLLTASFMDYALPRADDVPMIGFTSEPVPSTANIMGMKGCGEAGTVGALAAVSNAVQDALWEHGVRQADMPFTPSKVWEMIEDLAIAAE
;
A
#
# COMPACT_ATOMS: atom_id res chain seq x y z
N GLY A 1 -16.56 0.02 15.38
CA GLY A 1 -16.86 -0.49 16.71
C GLY A 1 -16.14 0.27 17.81
N ASN A 2 -16.51 0.04 19.05
CA ASN A 2 -15.78 0.57 20.19
C ASN A 2 -14.36 -0.02 20.23
N LEU A 3 -13.36 0.80 20.56
CA LEU A 3 -11.99 0.36 20.77
C LEU A 3 -11.85 -0.27 22.16
N ILE A 4 -11.62 -1.57 22.21
CA ILE A 4 -11.41 -2.29 23.48
C ILE A 4 -10.00 -2.08 23.98
N ASN A 5 -9.02 -2.12 23.05
CA ASN A 5 -7.63 -1.81 23.33
C ASN A 5 -7.08 -0.87 22.23
N PRO A 6 -6.98 0.43 22.51
CA PRO A 6 -6.53 1.42 21.52
C PRO A 6 -5.14 1.13 20.95
N ILE A 7 -4.18 0.70 21.78
CA ILE A 7 -2.81 0.43 21.37
C ILE A 7 -2.75 -0.74 20.37
N LEU A 8 -3.51 -1.81 20.64
CA LEU A 8 -3.58 -2.94 19.71
C LEU A 8 -4.27 -2.57 18.41
N ALA A 9 -5.33 -1.76 18.46
CA ALA A 9 -6.05 -1.31 17.28
C ALA A 9 -5.15 -0.41 16.41
N GLU A 10 -4.44 0.53 17.01
CA GLU A 10 -3.47 1.39 16.33
C GLU A 10 -2.36 0.56 15.65
N GLY A 11 -1.73 -0.36 16.40
CA GLY A 11 -0.70 -1.24 15.83
C GLY A 11 -1.22 -2.11 14.68
N GLN A 12 -2.45 -2.60 14.77
CA GLN A 12 -3.09 -3.36 13.70
C GLN A 12 -3.31 -2.51 12.44
N VAL A 13 -3.74 -1.26 12.61
CA VAL A 13 -3.94 -0.33 11.49
C VAL A 13 -2.59 0.05 10.86
N HIS A 14 -1.57 0.38 11.67
CA HIS A 14 -0.23 0.69 11.17
C HIS A 14 0.36 -0.47 10.35
N GLY A 15 0.26 -1.70 10.86
CA GLY A 15 0.72 -2.90 10.13
C GLY A 15 -0.04 -3.11 8.82
N GLY A 16 -1.35 -2.92 8.81
CA GLY A 16 -2.18 -3.01 7.61
C GLY A 16 -1.83 -1.93 6.57
N VAL A 17 -1.59 -0.70 7.01
CA VAL A 17 -1.17 0.39 6.13
C VAL A 17 0.20 0.11 5.52
N ALA A 18 1.17 -0.35 6.33
CA ALA A 18 2.49 -0.73 5.83
C ALA A 18 2.42 -1.84 4.78
N GLN A 19 1.55 -2.84 4.98
CA GLN A 19 1.30 -3.89 4.00
C GLN A 19 0.75 -3.33 2.68
N GLY A 20 -0.21 -2.42 2.74
CA GLY A 20 -0.77 -1.77 1.54
C GLY A 20 0.25 -0.90 0.80
N ILE A 21 1.12 -0.18 1.54
CA ILE A 21 2.24 0.58 0.96
C ILE A 21 3.20 -0.38 0.22
N GLY A 22 3.58 -1.49 0.85
CA GLY A 22 4.45 -2.50 0.23
C GLY A 22 3.90 -3.01 -1.08
N GLN A 23 2.66 -3.44 -1.09
CA GLN A 23 2.00 -3.95 -2.29
C GLN A 23 1.90 -2.88 -3.40
N ALA A 24 1.68 -1.63 -3.04
CA ALA A 24 1.57 -0.55 -4.02
C ALA A 24 2.93 -0.13 -4.60
N LEU A 25 4.01 -0.12 -3.80
CA LEU A 25 5.25 0.56 -4.16
C LEU A 25 6.45 -0.37 -4.37
N THR A 26 6.56 -1.48 -3.63
CA THR A 26 7.82 -2.22 -3.55
C THR A 26 7.72 -3.71 -3.86
N GLU A 27 6.64 -4.37 -3.45
CA GLU A 27 6.50 -5.81 -3.56
C GLU A 27 6.15 -6.21 -5.00
N HIS A 28 7.05 -6.94 -5.63
CA HIS A 28 6.89 -7.40 -7.01
C HIS A 28 7.21 -8.88 -7.13
N VAL A 29 6.23 -9.66 -7.57
CA VAL A 29 6.38 -11.08 -7.88
C VAL A 29 6.76 -11.22 -9.35
N ILE A 30 7.92 -11.78 -9.62
CA ILE A 30 8.46 -11.95 -10.97
C ILE A 30 8.75 -13.44 -11.23
N PHE A 31 8.26 -13.94 -12.34
CA PHE A 31 8.56 -15.27 -12.86
C PHE A 31 9.38 -15.15 -14.16
N ASP A 32 10.23 -16.13 -14.42
CA ASP A 32 10.85 -16.27 -15.74
C ASP A 32 9.91 -16.94 -16.75
N ASP A 33 10.38 -17.11 -18.00
CA ASP A 33 9.62 -17.72 -19.10
C ASP A 33 9.29 -19.20 -18.85
N ASP A 34 10.04 -19.87 -17.99
CA ASP A 34 9.82 -21.27 -17.59
C ASP A 34 8.90 -21.40 -16.37
N GLY A 35 8.43 -20.27 -15.81
CA GLY A 35 7.55 -20.21 -14.65
C GLY A 35 8.27 -20.35 -13.32
N GLN A 36 9.59 -20.19 -13.29
CA GLN A 36 10.37 -20.17 -12.06
C GLN A 36 10.24 -18.81 -11.38
N LEU A 37 9.89 -18.79 -10.09
CA LEU A 37 9.83 -17.58 -9.29
C LEU A 37 11.24 -17.00 -9.08
N LEU A 38 11.48 -15.81 -9.59
CA LEU A 38 12.76 -15.09 -9.45
C LEU A 38 12.85 -14.33 -8.12
N THR A 39 11.76 -13.69 -7.68
CA THR A 39 11.69 -12.94 -6.41
C THR A 39 11.35 -13.86 -5.23
N ALA A 40 12.13 -14.94 -5.07
CA ALA A 40 11.83 -16.03 -4.12
C ALA A 40 12.42 -15.82 -2.72
N SER A 41 13.21 -14.78 -2.52
CA SER A 41 13.87 -14.49 -1.23
C SER A 41 13.65 -13.03 -0.82
N PHE A 42 13.89 -12.71 0.47
CA PHE A 42 13.85 -11.32 0.95
C PHE A 42 14.99 -10.44 0.43
N MET A 43 15.92 -11.00 -0.34
CA MET A 43 16.91 -10.23 -1.10
C MET A 43 16.27 -9.61 -2.35
N ASP A 44 15.29 -10.29 -2.91
CA ASP A 44 14.68 -9.96 -4.21
C ASP A 44 13.25 -9.44 -4.05
N TYR A 45 12.50 -9.95 -3.06
CA TYR A 45 11.14 -9.52 -2.73
C TYR A 45 11.19 -8.41 -1.67
N ALA A 46 10.91 -7.19 -2.09
CA ALA A 46 11.12 -6.00 -1.27
C ALA A 46 9.95 -5.69 -0.33
N LEU A 47 9.93 -6.37 0.83
CA LEU A 47 9.01 -5.99 1.92
C LEU A 47 9.34 -4.57 2.44
N PRO A 48 8.33 -3.76 2.80
CA PRO A 48 8.55 -2.47 3.44
C PRO A 48 9.33 -2.63 4.75
N ARG A 49 10.31 -1.76 4.95
CA ARG A 49 11.10 -1.66 6.17
C ARG A 49 10.62 -0.47 6.99
N ALA A 50 11.06 -0.38 8.24
CA ALA A 50 10.65 0.69 9.14
C ALA A 50 11.05 2.09 8.66
N ASP A 51 12.11 2.20 7.87
CA ASP A 51 12.60 3.43 7.25
C ASP A 51 11.91 3.79 5.93
N ASP A 52 11.20 2.84 5.32
CA ASP A 52 10.41 3.07 4.10
C ASP A 52 9.02 3.66 4.40
N VAL A 53 8.57 3.58 5.64
CA VAL A 53 7.22 3.98 6.05
C VAL A 53 7.29 5.16 7.02
N PRO A 54 6.60 6.28 6.72
CA PRO A 54 6.57 7.43 7.63
C PRO A 54 5.82 7.10 8.92
N MET A 55 5.97 7.94 9.95
CA MET A 55 5.13 7.87 11.14
C MET A 55 3.67 8.09 10.75
N ILE A 56 2.83 7.09 11.01
CA ILE A 56 1.41 7.10 10.65
C ILE A 56 0.61 7.62 11.83
N GLY A 57 -0.18 8.69 11.63
CA GLY A 57 -1.15 9.15 12.61
C GLY A 57 -2.38 8.24 12.63
N PHE A 58 -2.89 7.96 13.83
CA PHE A 58 -4.11 7.19 14.02
C PHE A 58 -5.19 8.01 14.71
N THR A 59 -6.39 8.05 14.13
CA THR A 59 -7.57 8.63 14.74
C THR A 59 -8.75 7.67 14.56
N SER A 60 -9.58 7.54 15.56
CA SER A 60 -10.73 6.62 15.55
C SER A 60 -12.04 7.39 15.63
N GLU A 61 -12.97 7.07 14.71
CA GLU A 61 -14.35 7.51 14.71
C GLU A 61 -15.26 6.30 14.93
N PRO A 62 -15.47 5.85 16.18
CA PRO A 62 -16.12 4.59 16.47
C PRO A 62 -17.63 4.65 16.20
N VAL A 63 -18.13 3.70 15.41
CA VAL A 63 -19.54 3.40 15.24
C VAL A 63 -19.82 2.05 15.90
N PRO A 64 -20.43 2.00 17.09
CA PRO A 64 -20.65 0.77 17.84
C PRO A 64 -21.49 -0.26 17.07
N SER A 65 -21.18 -1.54 17.26
CA SER A 65 -22.04 -2.63 16.79
C SER A 65 -23.26 -2.77 17.70
N THR A 66 -24.40 -3.03 17.12
CA THR A 66 -25.63 -3.38 17.85
C THR A 66 -25.76 -4.89 18.10
N ALA A 67 -24.87 -5.70 17.49
CA ALA A 67 -24.91 -7.16 17.56
C ALA A 67 -24.28 -7.73 18.84
N ASN A 68 -23.55 -6.91 19.62
CA ASN A 68 -22.94 -7.33 20.88
C ASN A 68 -22.93 -6.19 21.90
N ILE A 69 -22.94 -6.57 23.18
CA ILE A 69 -23.03 -5.64 24.31
C ILE A 69 -21.87 -4.66 24.43
N MET A 70 -20.68 -5.03 23.92
CA MET A 70 -19.48 -4.19 23.96
C MET A 70 -19.39 -3.23 22.77
N GLY A 71 -20.26 -3.37 21.79
CA GLY A 71 -20.24 -2.57 20.57
C GLY A 71 -19.00 -2.80 19.70
N MET A 72 -18.31 -3.94 19.84
CA MET A 72 -17.08 -4.26 19.13
C MET A 72 -17.32 -4.57 17.66
N LYS A 73 -16.29 -4.33 16.84
CA LYS A 73 -16.14 -4.80 15.44
C LYS A 73 -14.71 -5.24 15.23
N GLY A 74 -14.48 -6.15 14.28
CA GLY A 74 -13.14 -6.52 13.86
C GLY A 74 -12.43 -5.36 13.18
N CYS A 75 -11.10 -5.25 13.37
CA CYS A 75 -10.25 -4.24 12.73
C CYS A 75 -9.02 -4.84 12.04
N GLY A 76 -8.95 -6.18 11.89
CA GLY A 76 -7.77 -6.88 11.37
C GLY A 76 -7.28 -6.38 10.01
N GLU A 77 -8.17 -6.07 9.10
CA GLU A 77 -7.86 -5.64 7.74
C GLU A 77 -8.14 -4.15 7.48
N ALA A 78 -8.56 -3.41 8.50
CA ALA A 78 -8.99 -2.03 8.35
C ALA A 78 -7.92 -1.11 7.74
N GLY A 79 -6.66 -1.30 8.10
CA GLY A 79 -5.53 -0.57 7.52
C GLY A 79 -5.25 -0.94 6.06
N THR A 80 -5.23 -2.24 5.76
CA THR A 80 -4.85 -2.75 4.44
C THR A 80 -5.87 -2.41 3.36
N VAL A 81 -7.16 -2.53 3.66
CA VAL A 81 -8.26 -2.30 2.70
C VAL A 81 -8.21 -0.90 2.08
N GLY A 82 -7.90 0.12 2.88
CA GLY A 82 -7.84 1.51 2.39
C GLY A 82 -6.48 1.89 1.83
N ALA A 83 -5.40 1.38 2.39
CA ALA A 83 -4.04 1.83 2.10
C ALA A 83 -3.63 1.57 0.65
N LEU A 84 -3.93 0.40 0.11
CA LEU A 84 -3.60 0.03 -1.26
C LEU A 84 -4.13 1.05 -2.27
N ALA A 85 -5.42 1.31 -2.23
CA ALA A 85 -6.08 2.24 -3.13
C ALA A 85 -5.63 3.68 -2.87
N ALA A 86 -5.45 4.08 -1.60
CA ALA A 86 -5.03 5.43 -1.25
C ALA A 86 -3.63 5.74 -1.80
N VAL A 87 -2.68 4.83 -1.63
CA VAL A 87 -1.31 4.99 -2.16
C VAL A 87 -1.31 4.98 -3.68
N SER A 88 -2.03 4.05 -4.31
CA SER A 88 -2.12 3.98 -5.78
C SER A 88 -2.72 5.25 -6.37
N ASN A 89 -3.78 5.78 -5.77
CA ASN A 89 -4.38 7.03 -6.22
C ASN A 89 -3.44 8.22 -6.04
N ALA A 90 -2.69 8.27 -4.94
CA ALA A 90 -1.72 9.34 -4.69
C ALA A 90 -0.57 9.31 -5.72
N VAL A 91 -0.06 8.12 -6.07
CA VAL A 91 0.95 7.97 -7.13
C VAL A 91 0.39 8.40 -8.47
N GLN A 92 -0.82 7.95 -8.82
CA GLN A 92 -1.47 8.34 -10.07
C GLN A 92 -1.69 9.85 -10.14
N ASP A 93 -2.09 10.49 -9.05
CA ASP A 93 -2.26 11.94 -8.97
C ASP A 93 -0.93 12.68 -9.18
N ALA A 94 0.14 12.24 -8.52
CA ALA A 94 1.47 12.79 -8.68
C ALA A 94 2.01 12.65 -10.11
N LEU A 95 1.74 11.53 -10.77
CA LEU A 95 2.17 11.26 -12.14
C LEU A 95 1.32 11.99 -13.19
N TRP A 96 0.14 12.50 -12.81
CA TRP A 96 -0.76 13.18 -13.73
C TRP A 96 -0.15 14.41 -14.39
N GLU A 97 0.62 15.21 -13.64
CA GLU A 97 1.33 16.38 -14.16
C GLU A 97 2.43 16.02 -15.17
N HIS A 98 2.95 14.80 -15.10
CA HIS A 98 3.92 14.25 -16.05
C HIS A 98 3.26 13.62 -17.30
N GLY A 99 1.95 13.66 -17.41
CA GLY A 99 1.23 13.12 -18.56
C GLY A 99 0.80 11.66 -18.44
N VAL A 100 1.17 10.96 -17.38
CA VAL A 100 0.76 9.57 -17.13
C VAL A 100 -0.71 9.51 -16.77
N ARG A 101 -1.54 8.93 -17.62
CA ARG A 101 -3.00 8.90 -17.45
C ARG A 101 -3.50 7.61 -16.79
N GLN A 102 -2.73 6.56 -16.90
CA GLN A 102 -3.03 5.27 -16.27
C GLN A 102 -1.72 4.57 -15.89
N ALA A 103 -1.66 4.08 -14.68
CA ALA A 103 -0.54 3.32 -14.18
C ALA A 103 -1.02 2.20 -13.24
N ASP A 104 -0.41 1.03 -13.34
CA ASP A 104 -0.75 -0.15 -12.56
C ASP A 104 0.35 -0.45 -11.53
N MET A 105 -0.06 -0.95 -10.38
CA MET A 105 0.87 -1.43 -9.34
C MET A 105 1.71 -2.63 -9.82
N PRO A 106 2.85 -2.88 -9.18
CA PRO A 106 3.54 -2.05 -8.20
C PRO A 106 4.23 -0.86 -8.87
N PHE A 107 4.26 0.29 -8.17
CA PHE A 107 4.94 1.51 -8.63
C PHE A 107 6.40 1.52 -8.15
N THR A 108 7.18 0.56 -8.62
CA THR A 108 8.61 0.52 -8.30
C THR A 108 9.34 1.75 -8.86
N PRO A 109 10.45 2.19 -8.25
CA PRO A 109 11.18 3.36 -8.73
C PRO A 109 11.56 3.28 -10.22
N SER A 110 11.99 2.12 -10.71
CA SER A 110 12.30 1.90 -12.13
C SER A 110 11.08 2.08 -13.02
N LYS A 111 9.95 1.47 -12.64
CA LYS A 111 8.71 1.56 -13.40
C LYS A 111 8.16 2.99 -13.46
N VAL A 112 8.22 3.72 -12.35
CA VAL A 112 7.82 5.14 -12.31
C VAL A 112 8.73 5.99 -13.20
N TRP A 113 10.03 5.75 -13.14
CA TRP A 113 11.00 6.44 -13.99
C TRP A 113 10.73 6.17 -15.48
N GLU A 114 10.54 4.92 -15.88
CA GLU A 114 10.20 4.54 -17.26
C GLU A 114 8.94 5.24 -17.76
N MET A 115 7.87 5.29 -16.94
CA MET A 115 6.62 5.97 -17.31
C MET A 115 6.80 7.46 -17.60
N ILE A 116 7.72 8.12 -16.89
CA ILE A 116 8.00 9.54 -17.08
C ILE A 116 8.88 9.76 -18.31
N GLU A 117 9.92 8.95 -18.49
CA GLU A 117 10.86 9.04 -19.62
C GLU A 117 10.21 8.72 -20.97
N ASP A 118 9.40 7.68 -21.05
CA ASP A 118 8.70 7.29 -22.28
C ASP A 118 7.80 8.42 -22.81
N LEU A 119 7.16 9.15 -21.91
CA LEU A 119 6.32 10.30 -22.30
C LEU A 119 7.15 11.53 -22.67
N ALA A 120 8.30 11.74 -22.07
CA ALA A 120 9.23 12.81 -22.46
C ALA A 120 9.76 12.58 -23.88
N ILE A 121 10.18 11.34 -24.19
CA ILE A 121 10.63 10.95 -25.54
C ILE A 121 9.52 11.06 -26.59
N ALA A 122 8.28 10.72 -26.24
CA ALA A 122 7.14 10.82 -27.16
C ALA A 122 6.68 12.26 -27.44
N ALA A 123 7.15 13.24 -26.67
CA ALA A 123 6.82 14.66 -26.82
C ALA A 123 7.84 15.44 -27.67
N GLU A 124 9.00 14.87 -28.03
CA GLU A 124 10.01 15.39 -28.95
C GLU A 124 9.71 14.98 -30.40
#